data_ca62ec9baf46d6234b70c37e19e2b6b9
#
_entry.id   ca62ec9baf46d6234b70c37e19e2b6b9
#
_cell.length_a   1.000
_cell.length_b   1.000
_cell.length_c   1.000
_cell.angle_alpha   90.00
_cell.angle_beta   90.00
_cell.angle_gamma   90.00
#
_symmetry.space_group_name_H-M   'P 1'
#
loop_
_entity.id
_entity.type
_entity.pdbx_description
1 polymer ?
#
loop_
_entity_poly.entity_id
_entity_poly.type
_entity_poly.pdbx_seq_one_letter_code
_entity_poly.pdbx_strand_id
1 'polypeptide(L)'
;MIQRLFTLLAAALVIACAPVMNSPEADRQATPFELTAKERADLTDDQIALAETILDFLIRMDQKHFERAAALNGGLALETKDFRYDFGHYQTKVTRGPVVEKIGRMMGSRTKPNTERLQQTQFSRFFGIDIHPATPFAGMLHATLVFQFFEDGTSHIGGYVDALPGEAMAEQDIALLKQTLDARFDKHGVDGTKYRRSTCRTLGLYRGLNEGKYDRRGSCAGVNYYGPDMMPVTAANVAFIDDAYDSFVTAYMDIIEARKDDPVTDEDIAAQDGVRRNWFEDQTMADPFAAEQIVPYEVWSHAFLPPVVKF
;
A
#
# COMPACT_ATOMS: atom_id res chain seq x y z
N MET A 1 -72.90 -54.72 13.03
CA MET A 1 -72.52 -53.41 13.38
C MET A 1 -71.16 -53.48 14.09
N ILE A 2 -70.07 -53.18 13.39
CA ILE A 2 -68.69 -53.42 13.84
C ILE A 2 -68.11 -52.01 14.17
N GLN A 3 -67.87 -51.79 15.45
CA GLN A 3 -67.17 -50.57 15.94
C GLN A 3 -65.66 -50.85 15.79
N ARG A 4 -64.99 -49.98 15.00
CA ARG A 4 -63.53 -50.00 14.90
C ARG A 4 -62.97 -48.97 15.87
N LEU A 5 -62.24 -49.47 16.85
CA LEU A 5 -61.39 -48.66 17.75
C LEU A 5 -60.14 -48.18 16.97
N PHE A 6 -59.91 -46.88 16.95
CA PHE A 6 -58.66 -46.31 16.49
C PHE A 6 -57.77 -45.95 17.70
N THR A 7 -56.69 -46.68 17.83
CA THR A 7 -55.66 -46.41 18.83
C THR A 7 -54.67 -45.41 18.24
N LEU A 8 -54.61 -44.21 18.79
CA LEU A 8 -53.61 -43.19 18.46
C LEU A 8 -52.32 -43.48 19.24
N LEU A 9 -51.25 -43.82 18.52
CA LEU A 9 -49.90 -43.90 19.05
C LEU A 9 -49.28 -42.49 19.02
N ALA A 10 -49.10 -41.89 20.17
CA ALA A 10 -48.33 -40.62 20.28
C ALA A 10 -46.85 -40.97 20.33
N ALA A 11 -46.11 -40.69 19.25
CA ALA A 11 -44.65 -40.75 19.24
C ALA A 11 -44.09 -39.48 19.85
N ALA A 12 -43.52 -39.59 21.05
CA ALA A 12 -42.78 -38.50 21.67
C ALA A 12 -41.43 -38.32 20.95
N LEU A 13 -41.27 -37.23 20.22
CA LEU A 13 -40.00 -36.82 19.63
C LEU A 13 -39.11 -36.26 20.75
N VAL A 14 -38.17 -37.04 21.23
CA VAL A 14 -37.11 -36.54 22.11
C VAL A 14 -36.11 -35.78 21.23
N ILE A 15 -36.19 -34.45 21.21
CA ILE A 15 -35.16 -33.62 20.62
C ILE A 15 -33.96 -33.62 21.61
N ALA A 16 -32.98 -34.47 21.32
CA ALA A 16 -31.69 -34.39 21.99
C ALA A 16 -30.99 -33.08 21.54
N CYS A 17 -30.99 -32.11 22.44
CA CYS A 17 -30.06 -30.98 22.31
C CYS A 17 -28.63 -31.51 22.41
N ALA A 18 -27.97 -31.73 21.26
CA ALA A 18 -26.54 -31.92 21.23
C ALA A 18 -25.89 -30.64 21.81
N PRO A 19 -24.93 -30.75 22.76
CA PRO A 19 -24.20 -29.60 23.20
C PRO A 19 -23.52 -29.00 21.95
N VAL A 20 -23.75 -27.71 21.73
CA VAL A 20 -22.93 -26.94 20.80
C VAL A 20 -21.52 -27.00 21.37
N MET A 21 -20.72 -27.93 20.87
CA MET A 21 -19.29 -27.89 21.08
C MET A 21 -18.87 -26.59 20.45
N ASN A 22 -18.54 -25.59 21.28
CA ASN A 22 -17.76 -24.46 20.85
C ASN A 22 -16.54 -25.07 20.18
N SER A 23 -16.49 -24.93 18.85
CA SER A 23 -15.28 -25.18 18.09
C SER A 23 -14.17 -24.43 18.83
N PRO A 24 -13.01 -25.04 19.09
CA PRO A 24 -11.87 -24.28 19.62
C PRO A 24 -11.77 -23.06 18.71
N GLU A 25 -11.57 -21.90 19.32
CA GLU A 25 -11.37 -20.62 18.66
C GLU A 25 -10.37 -20.88 17.54
N ALA A 26 -10.90 -21.07 16.33
CA ALA A 26 -10.11 -21.47 15.18
C ALA A 26 -9.08 -20.36 15.06
N ASP A 27 -7.82 -20.74 15.12
CA ASP A 27 -6.63 -19.90 15.02
C ASP A 27 -6.95 -18.67 14.16
N ARG A 28 -7.30 -17.57 14.83
CA ARG A 28 -7.63 -16.32 14.14
C ARG A 28 -6.31 -15.86 13.58
N GLN A 29 -6.03 -16.33 12.35
CA GLN A 29 -4.78 -15.99 11.69
C GLN A 29 -4.63 -14.49 11.74
N ALA A 30 -3.56 -14.02 12.40
CA ALA A 30 -3.26 -12.62 12.58
C ALA A 30 -3.37 -11.87 11.24
N THR A 31 -3.93 -10.69 11.28
CA THR A 31 -4.00 -9.81 10.12
C THR A 31 -2.60 -9.24 9.81
N PRO A 32 -2.35 -8.68 8.62
CA PRO A 32 -1.07 -8.02 8.35
C PRO A 32 -0.76 -6.83 9.29
N PHE A 33 -1.74 -6.40 10.07
CA PHE A 33 -1.62 -5.31 11.06
C PHE A 33 -1.26 -5.78 12.48
N GLU A 34 -1.04 -7.08 12.67
CA GLU A 34 -0.75 -7.67 13.98
C GLU A 34 0.50 -8.54 13.91
N LEU A 35 1.23 -8.64 15.01
CA LEU A 35 2.29 -9.63 15.15
C LEU A 35 1.69 -11.01 15.40
N THR A 36 2.09 -11.98 14.60
CA THR A 36 1.74 -13.38 14.78
C THR A 36 2.44 -13.95 16.02
N ALA A 37 1.93 -15.06 16.59
CA ALA A 37 2.60 -15.77 17.68
C ALA A 37 4.01 -16.25 17.26
N LYS A 38 4.20 -16.65 16.00
CA LYS A 38 5.51 -17.04 15.47
C LYS A 38 6.48 -15.86 15.44
N GLU A 39 6.06 -14.70 14.92
CA GLU A 39 6.91 -13.49 14.89
C GLU A 39 7.32 -13.09 16.31
N ARG A 40 6.39 -13.13 17.29
CA ARG A 40 6.72 -12.86 18.70
C ARG A 40 7.70 -13.86 19.30
N ALA A 41 7.72 -15.10 18.84
CA ALA A 41 8.65 -16.11 19.30
C ALA A 41 10.04 -16.02 18.65
N ASP A 42 10.10 -15.54 17.40
CA ASP A 42 11.32 -15.47 16.61
C ASP A 42 12.11 -14.15 16.83
N LEU A 43 11.42 -13.09 17.25
CA LEU A 43 12.00 -11.75 17.43
C LEU A 43 12.50 -11.55 18.86
N THR A 44 13.54 -10.73 19.02
CA THR A 44 13.96 -10.21 20.34
C THR A 44 12.98 -9.16 20.85
N ASP A 45 13.02 -8.86 22.16
CA ASP A 45 12.16 -7.84 22.78
C ASP A 45 12.31 -6.47 22.10
N ASP A 46 13.53 -6.07 21.73
CA ASP A 46 13.81 -4.81 21.04
C ASP A 46 13.21 -4.82 19.60
N GLN A 47 13.30 -5.94 18.90
CA GLN A 47 12.69 -6.10 17.56
C GLN A 47 11.17 -6.12 17.65
N ILE A 48 10.58 -6.72 18.67
CA ILE A 48 9.12 -6.67 18.91
C ILE A 48 8.67 -5.23 19.12
N ALA A 49 9.36 -4.46 19.97
CA ALA A 49 9.02 -3.05 20.20
C ALA A 49 9.12 -2.20 18.92
N LEU A 50 10.15 -2.43 18.09
CA LEU A 50 10.28 -1.78 16.80
C LEU A 50 9.17 -2.20 15.81
N ALA A 51 8.84 -3.48 15.75
CA ALA A 51 7.79 -4.00 14.90
C ALA A 51 6.41 -3.43 15.29
N GLU A 52 6.11 -3.34 16.59
CA GLU A 52 4.89 -2.69 17.09
C GLU A 52 4.85 -1.20 16.71
N THR A 53 5.96 -0.47 16.85
CA THR A 53 6.08 0.93 16.41
C THR A 53 5.81 1.07 14.90
N ILE A 54 6.34 0.16 14.07
CA ILE A 54 6.10 0.12 12.64
C ILE A 54 4.62 -0.13 12.34
N LEU A 55 4.00 -1.10 13.00
CA LEU A 55 2.58 -1.41 12.81
C LEU A 55 1.68 -0.24 13.19
N ASP A 56 1.94 0.41 14.32
CA ASP A 56 1.21 1.61 14.76
C ASP A 56 1.34 2.75 13.74
N PHE A 57 2.52 2.97 13.19
CA PHE A 57 2.74 3.94 12.12
C PHE A 57 1.90 3.60 10.87
N LEU A 58 1.97 2.36 10.39
CA LEU A 58 1.25 1.96 9.18
C LEU A 58 -0.27 2.02 9.35
N ILE A 59 -0.79 1.62 10.52
CA ILE A 59 -2.22 1.72 10.86
C ILE A 59 -2.66 3.18 10.88
N ARG A 60 -1.89 4.05 11.50
CA ARG A 60 -2.18 5.48 11.59
C ARG A 60 -2.18 6.15 10.21
N MET A 61 -1.23 5.79 9.34
CA MET A 61 -1.19 6.30 7.97
C MET A 61 -2.38 5.80 7.14
N ASP A 62 -2.71 4.51 7.24
CA ASP A 62 -3.88 3.95 6.57
C ASP A 62 -5.15 4.71 6.96
N GLN A 63 -5.37 4.92 8.26
CA GLN A 63 -6.53 5.66 8.75
C GLN A 63 -6.54 7.11 8.22
N LYS A 64 -5.44 7.85 8.40
CA LYS A 64 -5.32 9.26 8.02
C LYS A 64 -5.60 9.48 6.53
N HIS A 65 -5.07 8.63 5.65
CA HIS A 65 -5.23 8.79 4.21
C HIS A 65 -6.69 8.58 3.77
N PHE A 66 -7.35 7.56 4.32
CA PHE A 66 -8.76 7.31 3.97
C PHE A 66 -9.71 8.34 4.59
N GLU A 67 -9.44 8.83 5.79
CA GLU A 67 -10.19 9.95 6.39
C GLU A 67 -10.04 11.23 5.55
N ARG A 68 -8.82 11.53 5.07
CA ARG A 68 -8.60 12.69 4.20
C ARG A 68 -9.30 12.54 2.86
N ALA A 69 -9.25 11.37 2.24
CA ALA A 69 -9.98 11.09 1.01
C ALA A 69 -11.50 11.21 1.22
N ALA A 70 -12.03 10.72 2.34
CA ALA A 70 -13.43 10.88 2.70
C ALA A 70 -13.84 12.34 2.84
N ALA A 71 -13.02 13.17 3.49
CA ALA A 71 -13.27 14.60 3.63
C ALA A 71 -13.32 15.31 2.27
N LEU A 72 -12.38 15.01 1.37
CA LEU A 72 -12.33 15.58 0.02
C LEU A 72 -13.50 15.13 -0.85
N ASN A 73 -13.91 13.87 -0.74
CA ASN A 73 -14.99 13.28 -1.53
C ASN A 73 -16.39 13.54 -0.98
N GLY A 74 -16.52 14.10 0.23
CA GLY A 74 -17.81 14.28 0.90
C GLY A 74 -18.43 12.97 1.40
N GLY A 75 -17.64 11.92 1.57
CA GLY A 75 -18.08 10.61 2.05
C GLY A 75 -17.06 9.51 1.78
N LEU A 76 -17.32 8.32 2.35
CA LEU A 76 -16.43 7.17 2.25
C LEU A 76 -17.24 5.89 2.02
N ALA A 77 -17.03 5.25 0.86
CA ALA A 77 -17.46 3.89 0.59
C ALA A 77 -16.20 3.01 0.49
N LEU A 78 -16.02 2.12 1.45
CA LEU A 78 -14.85 1.26 1.53
C LEU A 78 -15.12 -0.11 0.93
N GLU A 79 -14.19 -0.58 0.09
CA GLU A 79 -14.08 -1.96 -0.35
C GLU A 79 -12.81 -2.55 0.24
N THR A 80 -12.93 -3.59 1.07
CA THR A 80 -11.79 -4.28 1.68
C THR A 80 -11.80 -5.74 1.25
N LYS A 81 -10.63 -6.26 0.86
CA LYS A 81 -10.44 -7.68 0.51
C LYS A 81 -9.24 -8.24 1.25
N ASP A 82 -9.39 -9.47 1.71
CA ASP A 82 -8.33 -10.28 2.31
C ASP A 82 -7.92 -11.41 1.34
N PHE A 83 -6.61 -11.54 1.14
CA PHE A 83 -6.01 -12.56 0.29
C PHE A 83 -5.01 -13.36 1.12
N ARG A 84 -5.24 -14.66 1.20
CA ARG A 84 -4.41 -15.57 2.00
C ARG A 84 -3.74 -16.59 1.12
N TYR A 85 -2.42 -16.64 1.23
CA TYR A 85 -1.57 -17.60 0.52
C TYR A 85 -0.73 -18.37 1.55
N ASP A 86 -0.13 -19.45 1.13
CA ASP A 86 0.77 -20.23 1.97
C ASP A 86 2.09 -19.51 2.31
N PHE A 87 2.41 -18.43 1.57
CA PHE A 87 3.59 -17.59 1.77
C PHE A 87 3.28 -16.23 2.42
N GLY A 88 2.02 -15.86 2.60
CA GLY A 88 1.69 -14.57 3.20
C GLY A 88 0.21 -14.23 3.20
N HIS A 89 -0.10 -13.15 3.88
CA HIS A 89 -1.44 -12.57 3.97
C HIS A 89 -1.40 -11.13 3.48
N TYR A 90 -2.31 -10.77 2.59
CA TYR A 90 -2.48 -9.41 2.08
C TYR A 90 -3.90 -8.93 2.34
N GLN A 91 -4.02 -7.67 2.74
CA GLN A 91 -5.29 -6.98 2.81
C GLN A 91 -5.22 -5.74 1.92
N THR A 92 -6.22 -5.58 1.07
CA THR A 92 -6.40 -4.37 0.27
C THR A 92 -7.59 -3.58 0.78
N LYS A 93 -7.51 -2.25 0.66
CA LYS A 93 -8.59 -1.32 0.96
C LYS A 93 -8.67 -0.28 -0.15
N VAL A 94 -9.86 -0.05 -0.68
CA VAL A 94 -10.09 0.88 -1.79
C VAL A 94 -11.28 1.76 -1.49
N THR A 95 -11.21 3.04 -1.88
CA THR A 95 -12.37 3.91 -2.00
C THR A 95 -12.28 4.74 -3.28
N ARG A 96 -13.42 5.23 -3.74
CA ARG A 96 -13.56 6.05 -4.94
C ARG A 96 -14.46 7.24 -4.67
N GLY A 97 -14.22 8.35 -5.40
CA GLY A 97 -15.05 9.54 -5.26
C GLY A 97 -14.75 10.60 -6.32
N PRO A 98 -15.42 11.74 -6.25
CA PRO A 98 -15.33 12.75 -7.30
C PRO A 98 -14.05 13.60 -7.27
N VAL A 99 -13.33 13.68 -6.15
CA VAL A 99 -12.10 14.48 -5.99
C VAL A 99 -10.86 13.58 -5.94
N VAL A 100 -10.87 12.59 -5.05
CA VAL A 100 -9.95 11.46 -5.06
C VAL A 100 -10.65 10.33 -5.79
N GLU A 101 -10.36 10.20 -7.10
CA GLU A 101 -11.07 9.27 -7.98
C GLU A 101 -10.87 7.81 -7.56
N LYS A 102 -9.67 7.50 -7.10
CA LYS A 102 -9.35 6.24 -6.41
C LYS A 102 -8.21 6.44 -5.43
N ILE A 103 -8.35 5.87 -4.25
CA ILE A 103 -7.25 5.56 -3.35
C ILE A 103 -7.30 4.07 -3.08
N GLY A 104 -6.18 3.39 -3.26
CA GLY A 104 -6.05 1.97 -3.00
C GLY A 104 -4.82 1.70 -2.15
N ARG A 105 -5.01 0.94 -1.07
CA ARG A 105 -3.96 0.53 -0.15
C ARG A 105 -3.82 -0.99 -0.15
N MET A 106 -2.60 -1.46 -0.13
CA MET A 106 -2.24 -2.84 0.17
C MET A 106 -1.38 -2.89 1.43
N MET A 107 -1.73 -3.79 2.34
CA MET A 107 -0.90 -4.17 3.48
C MET A 107 -0.66 -5.68 3.40
N GLY A 108 0.61 -6.08 3.44
CA GLY A 108 1.01 -7.48 3.35
C GLY A 108 1.94 -7.90 4.48
N SER A 109 1.77 -9.12 4.97
CA SER A 109 2.74 -9.84 5.77
C SER A 109 3.20 -11.08 5.02
N ARG A 110 4.50 -11.37 5.03
CA ARG A 110 5.05 -12.54 4.37
C ARG A 110 5.69 -13.48 5.39
N THR A 111 5.36 -14.77 5.31
CA THR A 111 5.84 -15.79 6.23
C THR A 111 6.99 -16.62 5.65
N LYS A 112 7.09 -16.67 4.32
CA LYS A 112 8.19 -17.33 3.59
C LYS A 112 8.40 -16.68 2.22
N PRO A 113 9.60 -16.83 1.62
CA PRO A 113 9.84 -16.38 0.26
C PRO A 113 8.88 -17.09 -0.73
N ASN A 114 8.33 -16.34 -1.66
CA ASN A 114 7.55 -16.86 -2.77
C ASN A 114 8.34 -16.86 -4.09
N THR A 115 9.57 -16.36 -4.08
CA THR A 115 10.52 -16.40 -5.19
C THR A 115 11.95 -16.62 -4.66
N GLU A 116 12.84 -17.12 -5.52
CA GLU A 116 14.27 -17.30 -5.18
C GLU A 116 15.02 -15.99 -4.92
N ARG A 117 14.45 -14.86 -5.31
CA ARG A 117 15.04 -13.52 -5.10
C ARG A 117 14.84 -12.99 -3.69
N LEU A 118 13.94 -13.59 -2.94
CA LEU A 118 13.56 -13.12 -1.61
C LEU A 118 14.19 -14.04 -0.55
N GLN A 119 14.72 -13.41 0.50
CA GLN A 119 15.24 -14.13 1.65
C GLN A 119 14.16 -14.45 2.67
N GLN A 120 14.39 -15.47 3.48
CA GLN A 120 13.55 -15.78 4.64
C GLN A 120 13.64 -14.64 5.66
N THR A 121 12.48 -14.20 6.13
CA THR A 121 12.36 -13.14 7.13
C THR A 121 11.71 -13.67 8.39
N GLN A 122 12.13 -13.13 9.56
CA GLN A 122 11.44 -13.33 10.82
C GLN A 122 10.23 -12.40 10.96
N PHE A 123 10.31 -11.22 10.34
CA PHE A 123 9.24 -10.23 10.23
C PHE A 123 9.30 -9.58 8.86
N SER A 124 8.15 -9.41 8.23
CA SER A 124 8.06 -8.67 6.97
C SER A 124 6.71 -7.97 6.86
N ARG A 125 6.73 -6.66 6.64
CA ARG A 125 5.53 -5.89 6.30
C ARG A 125 5.77 -5.11 5.02
N PHE A 126 4.82 -5.22 4.12
CA PHE A 126 4.73 -4.41 2.91
C PHE A 126 3.50 -3.52 3.02
N PHE A 127 3.69 -2.24 2.90
CA PHE A 127 2.62 -1.24 2.82
C PHE A 127 2.75 -0.49 1.51
N GLY A 128 1.69 -0.41 0.75
CA GLY A 128 1.65 0.34 -0.49
C GLY A 128 0.35 1.12 -0.62
N ILE A 129 0.42 2.29 -1.24
CA ILE A 129 -0.73 3.14 -1.52
C ILE A 129 -0.56 3.84 -2.86
N ASP A 130 -1.63 3.80 -3.67
CA ASP A 130 -1.77 4.62 -4.87
C ASP A 130 -2.94 5.57 -4.70
N ILE A 131 -2.72 6.84 -5.05
CA ILE A 131 -3.75 7.87 -5.03
C ILE A 131 -3.87 8.46 -6.44
N HIS A 132 -5.05 8.30 -7.00
CA HIS A 132 -5.42 8.83 -8.32
C HIS A 132 -6.42 9.99 -8.12
N PRO A 133 -5.98 11.25 -8.27
CA PRO A 133 -6.89 12.39 -8.22
C PRO A 133 -7.74 12.48 -9.48
N ALA A 134 -8.91 13.11 -9.37
CA ALA A 134 -9.72 13.46 -10.54
C ALA A 134 -9.07 14.61 -11.33
N THR A 135 -8.47 15.57 -10.63
CA THR A 135 -7.73 16.67 -11.27
C THR A 135 -6.42 16.19 -11.91
N PRO A 136 -6.11 16.56 -13.16
CA PRO A 136 -4.83 16.28 -13.81
C PRO A 136 -3.64 17.04 -13.20
N PHE A 137 -3.90 18.09 -12.43
CA PHE A 137 -2.87 19.01 -11.94
C PHE A 137 -2.09 18.52 -10.72
N ALA A 138 -2.49 17.41 -10.11
CA ALA A 138 -1.76 16.83 -8.96
C ALA A 138 -0.89 15.61 -9.34
N GLY A 139 -0.96 15.12 -10.60
CA GLY A 139 -0.34 13.85 -10.96
C GLY A 139 -0.97 12.66 -10.20
N MET A 140 -0.25 11.54 -10.06
CA MET A 140 -0.66 10.45 -9.17
C MET A 140 0.40 10.19 -8.11
N LEU A 141 -0.01 9.77 -6.92
CA LEU A 141 0.92 9.32 -5.91
C LEU A 141 1.07 7.81 -5.95
N HIS A 142 2.33 7.37 -5.94
CA HIS A 142 2.70 6.00 -5.64
C HIS A 142 3.63 5.97 -4.44
N ALA A 143 3.28 5.17 -3.43
CA ALA A 143 4.15 4.99 -2.29
C ALA A 143 4.13 3.52 -1.84
N THR A 144 5.33 3.00 -1.57
CA THR A 144 5.54 1.67 -1.00
C THR A 144 6.56 1.75 0.13
N LEU A 145 6.35 0.97 1.18
CA LEU A 145 7.28 0.79 2.28
C LEU A 145 7.40 -0.70 2.59
N VAL A 146 8.61 -1.15 2.84
CA VAL A 146 8.92 -2.52 3.26
C VAL A 146 9.76 -2.47 4.52
N PHE A 147 9.38 -3.22 5.54
CA PHE A 147 10.13 -3.39 6.78
C PHE A 147 10.41 -4.88 6.99
N GLN A 148 11.67 -5.23 7.21
CA GLN A 148 12.10 -6.63 7.32
C GLN A 148 13.13 -6.83 8.41
N PHE A 149 12.98 -7.90 9.21
CA PHE A 149 14.01 -8.48 10.06
C PHE A 149 14.37 -9.86 9.53
N PHE A 150 15.65 -10.18 9.46
CA PHE A 150 16.18 -11.43 8.95
C PHE A 150 16.79 -12.29 10.06
N GLU A 151 16.91 -13.59 9.82
CA GLU A 151 17.46 -14.56 10.77
C GLU A 151 18.93 -14.31 11.12
N ASP A 152 19.69 -13.70 10.21
CA ASP A 152 21.11 -13.34 10.42
C ASP A 152 21.31 -12.08 11.27
N GLY A 153 20.22 -11.50 11.79
CA GLY A 153 20.23 -10.27 12.57
C GLY A 153 20.26 -8.99 11.75
N THR A 154 20.33 -9.07 10.43
CA THR A 154 20.19 -7.89 9.56
C THR A 154 18.74 -7.42 9.48
N SER A 155 18.53 -6.18 9.06
CA SER A 155 17.20 -5.61 8.89
C SER A 155 17.20 -4.55 7.79
N HIS A 156 16.06 -4.42 7.10
CA HIS A 156 15.95 -3.48 6.00
C HIS A 156 14.64 -2.66 6.07
N ILE A 157 14.78 -1.37 5.78
CA ILE A 157 13.68 -0.49 5.35
C ILE A 157 13.93 -0.19 3.87
N GLY A 158 13.04 -0.66 3.01
CA GLY A 158 12.96 -0.29 1.62
C GLY A 158 11.70 0.52 1.34
N GLY A 159 11.66 1.22 0.23
CA GLY A 159 10.46 1.95 -0.15
C GLY A 159 10.66 2.90 -1.31
N TYR A 160 9.53 3.36 -1.81
CA TYR A 160 9.44 4.39 -2.83
C TYR A 160 8.28 5.30 -2.45
N VAL A 161 8.48 6.61 -2.47
CA VAL A 161 7.43 7.60 -2.21
C VAL A 161 7.60 8.73 -3.20
N ASP A 162 6.68 8.88 -4.12
CA ASP A 162 6.74 9.95 -5.12
C ASP A 162 5.36 10.32 -5.67
N ALA A 163 5.21 11.58 -6.09
CA ALA A 163 4.16 11.99 -6.97
C ALA A 163 4.66 11.83 -8.42
N LEU A 164 3.93 11.07 -9.23
CA LEU A 164 4.24 10.89 -10.64
C LEU A 164 3.58 12.02 -11.43
N PRO A 165 4.34 13.08 -11.79
CA PRO A 165 3.75 14.26 -12.42
C PRO A 165 3.34 13.95 -13.84
N GLY A 166 2.13 14.38 -14.22
CA GLY A 166 1.80 14.60 -15.61
C GLY A 166 2.36 15.93 -16.10
N GLU A 167 2.26 16.20 -17.39
CA GLU A 167 2.66 17.49 -17.96
C GLU A 167 1.86 18.68 -17.40
N ALA A 168 0.62 18.41 -16.94
CA ALA A 168 -0.26 19.43 -16.35
C ALA A 168 0.11 19.81 -14.90
N MET A 169 0.92 19.00 -14.20
CA MET A 169 1.33 19.33 -12.82
C MET A 169 2.31 20.49 -12.79
N ALA A 170 1.99 21.54 -12.03
CA ALA A 170 2.79 22.76 -11.95
C ALA A 170 4.13 22.54 -11.24
N GLU A 171 5.20 23.19 -11.72
CA GLU A 171 6.54 23.14 -11.12
C GLU A 171 6.55 23.60 -9.64
N GLN A 172 5.70 24.55 -9.29
CA GLN A 172 5.59 25.03 -7.91
C GLN A 172 5.07 23.96 -6.95
N ASP A 173 4.17 23.10 -7.41
CA ASP A 173 3.61 22.00 -6.60
C ASP A 173 4.64 20.87 -6.43
N ILE A 174 5.40 20.58 -7.48
CA ILE A 174 6.55 19.68 -7.42
C ILE A 174 7.61 20.22 -6.44
N ALA A 175 7.90 21.53 -6.52
CA ALA A 175 8.85 22.18 -5.62
C ALA A 175 8.38 22.14 -4.15
N LEU A 176 7.09 22.30 -3.89
CA LEU A 176 6.50 22.16 -2.55
C LEU A 176 6.74 20.76 -1.98
N LEU A 177 6.46 19.71 -2.75
CA LEU A 177 6.70 18.33 -2.34
C LEU A 177 8.18 18.08 -2.04
N LYS A 178 9.06 18.59 -2.92
CA LYS A 178 10.50 18.51 -2.73
C LYS A 178 10.96 19.17 -1.43
N GLN A 179 10.54 20.42 -1.19
CA GLN A 179 10.89 21.18 0.01
C GLN A 179 10.36 20.51 1.28
N THR A 180 9.17 19.90 1.21
CA THR A 180 8.59 19.14 2.32
C THR A 180 9.52 18.01 2.76
N LEU A 181 10.06 17.22 1.81
CA LEU A 181 11.02 16.17 2.14
C LEU A 181 12.40 16.70 2.53
N ASP A 182 12.88 17.79 1.89
CA ASP A 182 14.16 18.41 2.26
C ASP A 182 14.15 18.82 3.74
N ALA A 183 13.06 19.41 4.21
CA ALA A 183 12.90 19.77 5.61
C ALA A 183 12.92 18.55 6.57
N ARG A 184 12.51 17.36 6.11
CA ARG A 184 12.58 16.11 6.90
C ARG A 184 13.98 15.53 6.90
N PHE A 185 14.68 15.58 5.76
CA PHE A 185 16.08 15.20 5.71
C PHE A 185 16.92 16.04 6.68
N ASP A 186 16.75 17.35 6.65
CA ASP A 186 17.45 18.28 7.54
C ASP A 186 17.14 18.00 9.03
N LYS A 187 15.85 17.84 9.35
CA LYS A 187 15.39 17.57 10.72
C LYS A 187 16.01 16.30 11.31
N HIS A 188 16.13 15.24 10.50
CA HIS A 188 16.63 13.94 10.94
C HIS A 188 18.13 13.72 10.65
N GLY A 189 18.82 14.70 10.05
CA GLY A 189 20.24 14.60 9.69
C GLY A 189 20.53 13.52 8.65
N VAL A 190 19.59 13.29 7.73
CA VAL A 190 19.70 12.28 6.66
C VAL A 190 20.13 12.93 5.36
N ASP A 191 21.17 12.39 4.70
CA ASP A 191 21.52 12.83 3.34
C ASP A 191 20.49 12.33 2.32
N GLY A 192 19.61 13.22 1.88
CA GLY A 192 18.56 12.94 0.89
C GLY A 192 19.04 12.73 -0.53
N THR A 193 20.27 13.14 -0.86
CA THR A 193 20.78 13.19 -2.24
C THR A 193 20.72 11.83 -2.93
N LYS A 194 21.16 10.76 -2.25
CA LYS A 194 21.17 9.41 -2.79
C LYS A 194 19.76 8.87 -3.05
N TYR A 195 18.79 9.24 -2.22
CA TYR A 195 17.42 8.73 -2.30
C TYR A 195 16.60 9.36 -3.43
N ARG A 196 17.03 10.52 -3.97
CA ARG A 196 16.33 11.21 -5.07
C ARG A 196 16.77 10.78 -6.47
N ARG A 197 17.87 10.02 -6.59
CA ARG A 197 18.45 9.71 -7.91
C ARG A 197 17.48 9.05 -8.89
N SER A 198 16.61 8.19 -8.42
CA SER A 198 15.64 7.49 -9.30
C SER A 198 14.42 8.34 -9.60
N THR A 199 13.96 9.19 -8.67
CA THR A 199 12.81 10.07 -8.88
C THR A 199 13.12 11.26 -9.80
N CYS A 200 14.41 11.58 -9.98
CA CYS A 200 14.87 12.61 -10.91
C CYS A 200 15.01 12.12 -12.37
N ARG A 201 14.73 10.84 -12.64
CA ARG A 201 14.85 10.31 -14.00
C ARG A 201 13.53 10.46 -14.74
N THR A 202 13.63 10.84 -16.01
CA THR A 202 12.49 10.86 -16.95
C THR A 202 12.13 9.47 -17.47
N LEU A 203 13.01 8.50 -17.28
CA LEU A 203 12.83 7.10 -17.70
C LEU A 203 12.19 6.28 -16.58
N GLY A 204 11.41 5.27 -16.94
CA GLY A 204 10.86 4.28 -16.00
C GLY A 204 11.92 3.69 -15.07
N LEU A 205 11.49 3.21 -13.91
CA LEU A 205 12.35 2.74 -12.82
C LEU A 205 13.39 1.70 -13.25
N TYR A 206 13.10 0.91 -14.27
CA TYR A 206 13.88 -0.25 -14.69
C TYR A 206 14.42 -0.06 -16.11
N ARG A 207 15.54 0.67 -16.18
CA ARG A 207 16.33 0.77 -17.40
C ARG A 207 16.77 -0.62 -17.86
N GLY A 208 16.57 -0.89 -19.14
CA GLY A 208 17.16 -2.06 -19.82
C GLY A 208 16.15 -3.01 -20.44
N LEU A 209 14.87 -2.98 -20.06
CA LEU A 209 13.86 -3.82 -20.68
C LEU A 209 13.08 -3.09 -21.79
N ASN A 210 12.94 -1.77 -21.72
CA ASN A 210 12.16 -0.96 -22.68
C ASN A 210 12.63 0.51 -22.70
N GLU A 211 13.91 0.77 -22.92
CA GLU A 211 14.42 2.15 -23.03
C GLU A 211 13.62 2.95 -24.07
N GLY A 212 13.07 4.09 -23.66
CA GLY A 212 12.28 4.99 -24.50
C GLY A 212 10.81 4.63 -24.66
N LYS A 213 10.33 3.48 -24.18
CA LYS A 213 8.92 3.09 -24.33
C LYS A 213 8.05 3.59 -23.17
N TYR A 214 8.64 3.74 -21.97
CA TYR A 214 7.94 4.17 -20.75
C TYR A 214 8.56 5.43 -20.15
N ASP A 215 8.94 6.37 -21.02
CA ASP A 215 9.45 7.67 -20.60
C ASP A 215 8.36 8.42 -19.87
N ARG A 216 8.72 8.95 -18.71
CA ARG A 216 7.86 9.80 -17.91
C ARG A 216 8.65 10.96 -17.34
N ARG A 217 7.97 12.07 -17.07
CA ARG A 217 8.54 13.20 -16.36
C ARG A 217 8.96 12.78 -14.96
N GLY A 218 10.22 13.00 -14.57
CA GLY A 218 10.71 12.81 -13.22
C GLY A 218 10.27 13.96 -12.32
N SER A 219 9.80 13.65 -11.11
CA SER A 219 9.42 14.67 -10.13
C SER A 219 10.63 15.34 -9.50
N CYS A 220 11.69 14.56 -9.24
CA CYS A 220 12.79 14.96 -8.35
C CYS A 220 12.33 15.41 -6.94
N ALA A 221 11.07 15.14 -6.59
CA ALA A 221 10.48 15.52 -5.31
C ALA A 221 10.49 14.37 -4.31
N GLY A 222 10.18 13.17 -4.79
CA GLY A 222 10.10 11.98 -3.97
C GLY A 222 11.44 11.31 -3.67
N VAL A 223 11.36 10.09 -3.16
CA VAL A 223 12.51 9.29 -2.71
C VAL A 223 12.36 7.82 -3.07
N ASN A 224 13.50 7.16 -3.23
CA ASN A 224 13.61 5.72 -3.39
C ASN A 224 14.63 5.16 -2.40
N TYR A 225 14.16 4.30 -1.51
CA TYR A 225 14.97 3.60 -0.50
C TYR A 225 15.28 2.16 -0.91
N TYR A 226 14.89 1.69 -2.09
CA TYR A 226 15.18 0.34 -2.59
C TYR A 226 16.61 0.19 -3.11
N GLY A 227 17.04 -1.06 -3.20
CA GLY A 227 18.35 -1.43 -3.74
C GLY A 227 19.49 -1.17 -2.75
N PRO A 228 20.62 -0.59 -3.18
CA PRO A 228 21.78 -0.37 -2.31
C PRO A 228 21.55 0.72 -1.25
N ASP A 229 20.45 1.44 -1.33
CA ASP A 229 20.12 2.56 -0.46
C ASP A 229 19.17 2.17 0.71
N MET A 230 18.84 0.87 0.86
CA MET A 230 18.05 0.39 2.01
C MET A 230 18.70 0.76 3.34
N MET A 231 17.86 1.15 4.30
CA MET A 231 18.29 1.50 5.65
C MET A 231 18.10 0.31 6.60
N PRO A 232 18.92 0.18 7.65
CA PRO A 232 18.59 -0.76 8.74
C PRO A 232 17.34 -0.29 9.50
N VAL A 233 16.59 -1.23 10.05
CA VAL A 233 15.44 -0.92 10.92
C VAL A 233 15.99 -0.53 12.29
N THR A 234 15.97 0.77 12.58
CA THR A 234 16.32 1.36 13.87
C THR A 234 15.22 2.35 14.27
N ALA A 235 15.11 2.66 15.55
CA ALA A 235 14.12 3.64 16.03
C ALA A 235 14.27 5.01 15.32
N ALA A 236 15.51 5.45 15.06
CA ALA A 236 15.77 6.70 14.35
C ALA A 236 15.32 6.66 12.89
N ASN A 237 15.61 5.57 12.18
CA ASN A 237 15.21 5.42 10.79
C ASN A 237 13.69 5.22 10.65
N VAL A 238 13.04 4.48 11.55
CA VAL A 238 11.57 4.36 11.58
C VAL A 238 10.93 5.72 11.82
N ALA A 239 11.42 6.52 12.78
CA ALA A 239 10.91 7.87 13.04
C ALA A 239 11.12 8.81 11.85
N PHE A 240 12.24 8.70 11.13
CA PHE A 240 12.49 9.45 9.91
C PHE A 240 11.51 9.08 8.80
N ILE A 241 11.33 7.78 8.54
CA ILE A 241 10.40 7.29 7.50
C ILE A 241 8.96 7.72 7.80
N ASP A 242 8.53 7.59 9.05
CA ASP A 242 7.22 8.04 9.51
C ASP A 242 6.99 9.53 9.20
N ASP A 243 7.89 10.41 9.66
CA ASP A 243 7.79 11.86 9.46
C ASP A 243 7.87 12.26 7.97
N ALA A 244 8.79 11.64 7.22
CA ALA A 244 8.97 11.90 5.81
C ALA A 244 7.75 11.47 4.98
N TYR A 245 7.27 10.25 5.21
CA TYR A 245 6.11 9.68 4.53
C TYR A 245 4.84 10.49 4.83
N ASP A 246 4.54 10.70 6.11
CA ASP A 246 3.35 11.46 6.54
C ASP A 246 3.33 12.88 5.97
N SER A 247 4.47 13.58 6.06
CA SER A 247 4.59 14.94 5.55
C SER A 247 4.39 15.02 4.03
N PHE A 248 4.98 14.08 3.27
CA PHE A 248 4.88 14.07 1.81
C PHE A 248 3.46 13.79 1.35
N VAL A 249 2.82 12.74 1.88
CA VAL A 249 1.46 12.37 1.48
C VAL A 249 0.46 13.44 1.91
N THR A 250 0.66 14.07 3.07
CA THR A 250 -0.17 15.19 3.52
C THR A 250 -0.07 16.37 2.54
N ALA A 251 1.15 16.80 2.18
CA ALA A 251 1.35 17.90 1.22
C ALA A 251 0.77 17.55 -0.16
N TYR A 252 0.88 16.30 -0.60
CA TYR A 252 0.27 15.85 -1.84
C TYR A 252 -1.27 15.93 -1.81
N MET A 253 -1.89 15.50 -0.72
CA MET A 253 -3.35 15.61 -0.56
C MET A 253 -3.83 17.07 -0.48
N ASP A 254 -3.00 17.96 0.07
CA ASP A 254 -3.28 19.41 0.09
C ASP A 254 -3.19 20.01 -1.31
N ILE A 255 -2.28 19.53 -2.17
CA ILE A 255 -2.24 19.91 -3.59
C ILE A 255 -3.53 19.47 -4.31
N ILE A 256 -4.01 18.24 -4.08
CA ILE A 256 -5.29 17.80 -4.65
C ILE A 256 -6.42 18.75 -4.24
N GLU A 257 -6.51 19.10 -2.94
CA GLU A 257 -7.55 20.01 -2.44
C GLU A 257 -7.44 21.39 -3.09
N ALA A 258 -6.24 21.91 -3.23
CA ALA A 258 -6.00 23.24 -3.83
C ALA A 258 -6.32 23.27 -5.33
N ARG A 259 -6.18 22.14 -6.02
CA ARG A 259 -6.32 22.04 -7.48
C ARG A 259 -7.63 21.42 -7.98
N LYS A 260 -8.48 20.91 -7.07
CA LYS A 260 -9.69 20.15 -7.43
C LYS A 260 -10.73 20.92 -8.27
N ASP A 261 -10.75 22.24 -8.16
CA ASP A 261 -11.68 23.12 -8.83
C ASP A 261 -11.04 23.94 -9.98
N ASP A 262 -9.75 23.71 -10.27
CA ASP A 262 -9.07 24.38 -11.38
C ASP A 262 -9.71 23.94 -12.73
N PRO A 263 -9.88 24.87 -13.69
CA PRO A 263 -10.46 24.55 -14.99
C PRO A 263 -9.56 23.59 -15.77
N VAL A 264 -10.16 22.53 -16.31
CA VAL A 264 -9.49 21.43 -16.98
C VAL A 264 -9.76 21.48 -18.46
N THR A 265 -8.74 21.28 -19.29
CA THR A 265 -8.84 21.17 -20.76
C THR A 265 -8.76 19.70 -21.22
N ASP A 266 -9.10 19.45 -22.49
CA ASP A 266 -8.95 18.11 -23.09
C ASP A 266 -7.47 17.67 -23.14
N GLU A 267 -6.53 18.62 -23.27
CA GLU A 267 -5.08 18.35 -23.24
C GLU A 267 -4.62 17.89 -21.83
N ASP A 268 -5.16 18.51 -20.79
CA ASP A 268 -4.85 18.13 -19.41
C ASP A 268 -5.36 16.72 -19.11
N ILE A 269 -6.55 16.37 -19.58
CA ILE A 269 -7.11 15.01 -19.47
C ILE A 269 -6.24 14.00 -20.23
N ALA A 270 -5.82 14.34 -21.45
CA ALA A 270 -4.96 13.46 -22.24
C ALA A 270 -3.61 13.24 -21.56
N ALA A 271 -3.04 14.27 -20.92
CA ALA A 271 -1.81 14.17 -20.13
C ALA A 271 -2.00 13.23 -18.93
N GLN A 272 -3.12 13.34 -18.20
CA GLN A 272 -3.45 12.44 -17.07
C GLN A 272 -3.64 10.99 -17.55
N ASP A 273 -4.35 10.78 -18.65
CA ASP A 273 -4.51 9.45 -19.26
C ASP A 273 -3.15 8.85 -19.65
N GLY A 274 -2.21 9.68 -20.14
CA GLY A 274 -0.84 9.29 -20.43
C GLY A 274 -0.08 8.82 -19.18
N VAL A 275 -0.18 9.54 -18.08
CA VAL A 275 0.43 9.15 -16.77
C VAL A 275 -0.11 7.80 -16.31
N ARG A 276 -1.44 7.62 -16.35
CA ARG A 276 -2.10 6.38 -15.91
C ARG A 276 -1.72 5.18 -16.77
N ARG A 277 -1.64 5.37 -18.09
CA ARG A 277 -1.20 4.34 -19.02
C ARG A 277 0.27 3.98 -18.78
N ASN A 278 1.16 4.96 -18.72
CA ASN A 278 2.58 4.74 -18.47
C ASN A 278 2.82 4.04 -17.14
N TRP A 279 2.08 4.42 -16.09
CA TRP A 279 2.12 3.75 -14.80
C TRP A 279 1.69 2.28 -14.90
N PHE A 280 0.56 2.02 -15.57
CA PHE A 280 0.07 0.66 -15.76
C PHE A 280 1.09 -0.19 -16.54
N GLU A 281 1.64 0.32 -17.62
CA GLU A 281 2.62 -0.38 -18.45
C GLU A 281 3.94 -0.61 -17.69
N ASP A 282 4.43 0.37 -16.92
CA ASP A 282 5.64 0.26 -16.10
C ASP A 282 5.48 -0.84 -15.05
N GLN A 283 4.35 -0.83 -14.34
CA GLN A 283 4.09 -1.78 -13.26
C GLN A 283 3.78 -3.20 -13.74
N THR A 284 3.15 -3.37 -14.89
CA THR A 284 2.76 -4.71 -15.37
C THR A 284 3.79 -5.33 -16.30
N MET A 285 4.62 -4.53 -16.98
CA MET A 285 5.48 -5.00 -18.06
C MET A 285 6.98 -4.74 -17.83
N ALA A 286 7.32 -3.72 -17.06
CA ALA A 286 8.70 -3.28 -16.88
C ALA A 286 9.26 -3.51 -15.48
N ASP A 287 8.42 -3.48 -14.44
CA ASP A 287 8.85 -3.69 -13.06
C ASP A 287 9.03 -5.19 -12.75
N PRO A 288 10.26 -5.68 -12.57
CA PRO A 288 10.51 -7.08 -12.22
C PRO A 288 10.03 -7.45 -10.81
N PHE A 289 9.67 -6.45 -9.99
CA PHE A 289 9.09 -6.63 -8.66
C PHE A 289 7.58 -6.44 -8.65
N ALA A 290 7.00 -5.97 -9.77
CA ALA A 290 5.57 -5.85 -9.88
C ALA A 290 4.89 -7.21 -9.83
N ALA A 291 3.71 -7.13 -9.48
CA ALA A 291 2.60 -8.02 -9.31
C ALA A 291 2.88 -9.52 -9.36
N GLU A 292 3.38 -10.02 -10.45
CA GLU A 292 3.43 -11.47 -10.71
C GLU A 292 4.54 -12.22 -9.96
N GLN A 293 5.55 -11.50 -9.45
CA GLN A 293 6.72 -12.14 -8.84
C GLN A 293 6.75 -12.01 -7.31
N ILE A 294 6.26 -10.90 -6.76
CA ILE A 294 6.32 -10.63 -5.31
C ILE A 294 4.95 -10.51 -4.70
N VAL A 295 4.03 -9.83 -5.40
CA VAL A 295 2.65 -9.63 -4.98
C VAL A 295 1.74 -10.26 -6.03
N PRO A 296 0.84 -11.19 -5.67
CA PRO A 296 -0.11 -11.77 -6.62
C PRO A 296 -0.91 -10.70 -7.37
N TYR A 297 -1.11 -10.91 -8.66
CA TYR A 297 -1.73 -9.91 -9.54
C TYR A 297 -3.11 -9.45 -9.07
N GLU A 298 -3.93 -10.36 -8.54
CA GLU A 298 -5.25 -10.02 -8.03
C GLU A 298 -5.22 -9.11 -6.80
N VAL A 299 -4.17 -9.19 -5.98
CA VAL A 299 -3.92 -8.29 -4.84
C VAL A 299 -3.51 -6.91 -5.36
N TRP A 300 -2.48 -6.91 -6.24
CA TRP A 300 -1.94 -5.70 -6.83
C TRP A 300 -3.00 -4.94 -7.62
N SER A 301 -3.72 -5.63 -8.51
CA SER A 301 -4.72 -5.01 -9.39
C SER A 301 -5.88 -4.39 -8.62
N HIS A 302 -6.33 -5.02 -7.54
CA HIS A 302 -7.38 -4.45 -6.72
C HIS A 302 -6.96 -3.12 -6.08
N ALA A 303 -5.75 -3.06 -5.50
CA ALA A 303 -5.25 -1.86 -4.85
C ALA A 303 -4.79 -0.78 -5.86
N PHE A 304 -3.94 -1.13 -6.82
CA PHE A 304 -3.10 -0.17 -7.53
C PHE A 304 -3.49 0.12 -8.98
N LEU A 305 -4.35 -0.69 -9.62
CA LEU A 305 -4.79 -0.34 -10.96
C LEU A 305 -5.42 1.06 -10.99
N PRO A 306 -5.02 1.92 -11.93
CA PRO A 306 -5.70 3.20 -12.15
C PRO A 306 -7.21 3.01 -12.35
N PRO A 307 -8.05 4.00 -11.98
CA PRO A 307 -9.49 3.89 -12.15
C PRO A 307 -9.90 3.73 -13.62
N VAL A 308 -9.14 4.34 -14.52
CA VAL A 308 -9.29 4.25 -15.98
C VAL A 308 -7.92 4.17 -16.62
N VAL A 309 -7.74 3.28 -17.60
CA VAL A 309 -6.56 3.21 -18.47
C VAL A 309 -7.05 3.30 -19.91
N LYS A 310 -6.57 4.29 -20.66
CA LYS A 310 -6.87 4.47 -22.09
C LYS A 310 -5.61 4.18 -22.90
N PHE A 311 -5.75 3.35 -23.94
CA PHE A 311 -4.68 2.98 -24.87
C PHE A 311 -4.78 3.72 -26.20
#